data_d0b200b07ea3578545fad0c1e759ca77
#
_entry.id   d0b200b07ea3578545fad0c1e759ca77
#
_cell.length_a   1.000
_cell.length_b   1.000
_cell.length_c   1.000
_cell.angle_alpha   90.00
_cell.angle_beta   90.00
_cell.angle_gamma   90.00
#
_symmetry.space_group_name_H-M   'P 1'
#
loop_
_entity.id
_entity.type
_entity.pdbx_description
1 polymer ?
#
loop_
_entity_poly.entity_id
_entity_poly.type
_entity_poly.pdbx_seq_one_letter_code
_entity_poly.pdbx_strand_id
1 'polypeptide(L)'
;MTLTPARTMPGVLELLPLEQIAFQDMLDTIRRNFERFGFLPVETPVMEFADILLTKQGGETERQVYFVQSTGALNSSDKSGGEKPDLALRFDLTVPLARYVAEHEHELGFPFRRYQMQRVYRGERAQRGRFREFYQCDIDVIGKDSLSVRYDAEMPAVIHSVFRDLGIGPFQIQLNNRKLMRGYFESLGVASEQQMPVLREVDKLDKRGADYVRETLTGPQFGLAHEAAARIMAFVEVRSTSFDDACAKLDALDGRGELFEQGRAELKDVLGLIRAFGVPESHFALNLSIARGLDYYTGSVYETHLLEHPQIGSICSGGRYDNLAGHYTKSHLPGVGISIGATRLFWQLREAGLLGPATSTVQVLVTLMDETQLPAYLELATQLRSGGIATEVVMEPGKLAKQFKYADRAGIRFVVVLGPDEIAKGTVAVKDMRKQDQFEVPRAELIKTLRVELEQAAAMPRAGRG
;
A
#
# COMPACT_ATOMS: atom_id res chain seq x y z
N MET A 1 36.31 5.80 -26.02
CA MET A 1 34.90 6.04 -25.70
C MET A 1 34.78 6.51 -24.27
N THR A 2 34.14 7.65 -24.04
CA THR A 2 33.87 8.13 -22.68
C THR A 2 32.73 7.31 -22.12
N LEU A 3 32.93 6.65 -20.96
CA LEU A 3 31.90 5.86 -20.32
C LEU A 3 30.80 6.79 -19.75
N THR A 4 29.54 6.42 -19.99
CA THR A 4 28.41 7.09 -19.35
C THR A 4 28.29 6.60 -17.90
N PRO A 5 28.25 7.47 -16.87
CA PRO A 5 28.10 7.05 -15.50
C PRO A 5 26.77 6.31 -15.26
N ALA A 6 26.84 5.11 -14.69
CA ALA A 6 25.66 4.37 -14.25
C ALA A 6 25.07 5.08 -13.02
N ARG A 7 23.83 5.58 -13.15
CA ARG A 7 23.16 6.31 -12.07
C ARG A 7 21.65 6.18 -12.15
N THR A 8 21.02 6.11 -11.00
CA THR A 8 19.56 6.11 -10.86
C THR A 8 19.03 7.55 -10.75
N MET A 9 17.84 7.80 -11.29
CA MET A 9 17.18 9.10 -11.17
C MET A 9 16.86 9.41 -9.70
N PRO A 10 17.08 10.64 -9.21
CA PRO A 10 16.74 11.03 -7.85
C PRO A 10 15.23 10.85 -7.57
N GLY A 11 14.90 10.26 -6.42
CA GLY A 11 13.52 10.06 -5.98
C GLY A 11 12.87 8.78 -6.50
N VAL A 12 13.64 7.86 -7.06
CA VAL A 12 13.19 6.49 -7.36
C VAL A 12 13.97 5.49 -6.50
N LEU A 13 13.38 4.33 -6.26
CA LEU A 13 13.96 3.28 -5.43
C LEU A 13 14.31 2.08 -6.30
N GLU A 14 15.56 1.64 -6.23
CA GLU A 14 16.02 0.36 -6.73
C GLU A 14 16.33 -0.56 -5.54
N LEU A 15 15.86 -1.78 -5.60
CA LEU A 15 16.06 -2.79 -4.57
C LEU A 15 17.04 -3.86 -5.07
N LEU A 16 17.95 -4.28 -4.22
CA LEU A 16 18.78 -5.46 -4.48
C LEU A 16 17.93 -6.73 -4.40
N PRO A 17 18.37 -7.86 -4.99
CA PRO A 17 17.54 -9.06 -5.12
C PRO A 17 16.87 -9.53 -3.83
N LEU A 18 17.58 -9.57 -2.70
CA LEU A 18 16.97 -9.99 -1.42
C LEU A 18 15.92 -9.02 -0.90
N GLU A 19 16.16 -7.70 -1.05
CA GLU A 19 15.18 -6.68 -0.71
C GLU A 19 13.97 -6.73 -1.66
N GLN A 20 14.22 -6.99 -2.95
CA GLN A 20 13.15 -7.14 -3.94
C GLN A 20 12.26 -8.35 -3.62
N ILE A 21 12.82 -9.48 -3.16
CA ILE A 21 12.05 -10.64 -2.71
C ILE A 21 11.17 -10.26 -1.52
N ALA A 22 11.72 -9.59 -0.51
CA ALA A 22 10.94 -9.14 0.64
C ALA A 22 9.80 -8.17 0.24
N PHE A 23 10.04 -7.30 -0.74
CA PHE A 23 9.02 -6.42 -1.30
C PHE A 23 7.92 -7.20 -2.04
N GLN A 24 8.29 -8.20 -2.83
CA GLN A 24 7.35 -9.08 -3.52
C GLN A 24 6.48 -9.87 -2.52
N ASP A 25 7.06 -10.44 -1.48
CA ASP A 25 6.35 -11.14 -0.41
C ASP A 25 5.32 -10.23 0.29
N MET A 26 5.67 -8.95 0.49
CA MET A 26 4.75 -7.94 1.02
C MET A 26 3.59 -7.71 0.05
N LEU A 27 3.88 -7.50 -1.24
CA LEU A 27 2.84 -7.32 -2.27
C LEU A 27 1.93 -8.55 -2.38
N ASP A 28 2.49 -9.76 -2.34
CA ASP A 28 1.72 -11.01 -2.37
C ASP A 28 0.81 -11.17 -1.15
N THR A 29 1.26 -10.73 0.02
CA THR A 29 0.46 -10.74 1.23
C THR A 29 -0.71 -9.76 1.11
N ILE A 30 -0.50 -8.56 0.59
CA ILE A 30 -1.54 -7.57 0.33
C ILE A 30 -2.54 -8.13 -0.69
N ARG A 31 -2.06 -8.65 -1.82
CA ARG A 31 -2.90 -9.23 -2.89
C ARG A 31 -3.81 -10.34 -2.37
N ARG A 32 -3.26 -11.34 -1.67
CA ARG A 32 -4.02 -12.46 -1.10
C ARG A 32 -5.11 -11.99 -0.14
N ASN A 33 -4.86 -10.94 0.63
CA ASN A 33 -5.88 -10.36 1.49
C ASN A 33 -7.00 -9.69 0.67
N PHE A 34 -6.68 -8.90 -0.34
CA PHE A 34 -7.69 -8.30 -1.22
C PHE A 34 -8.57 -9.38 -1.89
N GLU A 35 -7.97 -10.45 -2.41
CA GLU A 35 -8.68 -11.58 -3.02
C GLU A 35 -9.58 -12.33 -2.02
N ARG A 36 -9.18 -12.49 -0.75
CA ARG A 36 -10.01 -13.08 0.31
C ARG A 36 -11.30 -12.30 0.57
N PHE A 37 -11.31 -11.00 0.35
CA PHE A 37 -12.50 -10.15 0.44
C PHE A 37 -13.25 -10.03 -0.89
N GLY A 38 -12.88 -10.81 -1.91
CA GLY A 38 -13.57 -10.86 -3.20
C GLY A 38 -13.30 -9.67 -4.12
N PHE A 39 -12.19 -8.97 -3.96
CA PHE A 39 -11.75 -7.96 -4.92
C PHE A 39 -11.10 -8.63 -6.13
N LEU A 40 -11.40 -8.13 -7.31
CA LEU A 40 -10.90 -8.63 -8.59
C LEU A 40 -9.74 -7.75 -9.12
N PRO A 41 -8.74 -8.35 -9.79
CA PRO A 41 -7.63 -7.60 -10.34
C PRO A 41 -8.05 -6.72 -11.51
N VAL A 42 -7.55 -5.47 -11.53
CA VAL A 42 -7.65 -4.56 -12.66
C VAL A 42 -6.31 -3.87 -12.86
N GLU A 43 -5.95 -3.67 -14.11
CA GLU A 43 -4.83 -2.80 -14.49
C GLU A 43 -5.30 -1.75 -15.50
N THR A 44 -4.88 -0.51 -15.32
CA THR A 44 -5.06 0.57 -16.29
C THR A 44 -3.71 0.94 -16.90
N PRO A 45 -3.67 1.57 -18.07
CA PRO A 45 -2.42 2.04 -18.67
C PRO A 45 -1.64 2.99 -17.74
N VAL A 46 -0.32 2.96 -17.83
CA VAL A 46 0.57 3.90 -17.12
C VAL A 46 0.45 5.31 -17.68
N MET A 47 0.31 5.41 -19.01
CA MET A 47 0.08 6.65 -19.73
C MET A 47 -1.41 6.84 -19.95
N GLU A 48 -1.90 8.00 -19.61
CA GLU A 48 -3.27 8.46 -19.82
C GLU A 48 -3.26 9.75 -20.64
N PHE A 49 -4.40 10.10 -21.23
CA PHE A 49 -4.55 11.45 -21.77
C PHE A 49 -4.43 12.48 -20.66
N ALA A 50 -3.74 13.58 -20.95
CA ALA A 50 -3.49 14.63 -19.97
C ALA A 50 -4.78 15.28 -19.45
N ASP A 51 -5.81 15.43 -20.30
CA ASP A 51 -7.12 15.97 -19.93
C ASP A 51 -7.87 15.05 -18.95
N ILE A 52 -7.70 13.72 -19.05
CA ILE A 52 -8.22 12.74 -18.08
C ILE A 52 -7.63 12.99 -16.69
N LEU A 53 -6.31 13.14 -16.60
CA LEU A 53 -5.62 13.33 -15.33
C LEU A 53 -5.83 14.74 -14.74
N LEU A 54 -6.08 15.73 -15.58
CA LEU A 54 -6.19 17.14 -15.22
C LEU A 54 -7.66 17.65 -15.16
N THR A 55 -8.64 16.75 -15.03
CA THR A 55 -10.08 17.08 -14.99
C THR A 55 -10.46 18.07 -13.89
N LYS A 56 -9.72 18.12 -12.79
CA LYS A 56 -9.90 19.11 -11.71
C LYS A 56 -8.86 20.22 -11.86
N GLN A 57 -9.23 21.31 -12.50
CA GLN A 57 -8.37 22.50 -12.65
C GLN A 57 -8.01 23.11 -11.29
N GLY A 58 -6.70 23.42 -11.09
CA GLY A 58 -6.21 24.24 -9.98
C GLY A 58 -5.74 23.50 -8.73
N GLY A 59 -5.56 22.18 -8.76
CA GLY A 59 -5.01 21.40 -7.65
C GLY A 59 -3.48 21.43 -7.56
N GLU A 60 -2.95 21.18 -6.36
CA GLU A 60 -1.50 20.96 -6.14
C GLU A 60 -0.97 19.80 -7.01
N THR A 61 -1.85 18.85 -7.35
CA THR A 61 -1.60 17.66 -8.17
C THR A 61 -1.22 17.98 -9.61
N GLU A 62 -1.77 19.05 -10.22
CA GLU A 62 -1.42 19.47 -11.58
C GLU A 62 0.06 19.82 -11.76
N ARG A 63 0.67 20.33 -10.69
CA ARG A 63 2.09 20.71 -10.69
C ARG A 63 3.03 19.51 -10.58
N GLN A 64 2.48 18.32 -10.33
CA GLN A 64 3.23 17.10 -10.06
C GLN A 64 3.12 16.06 -11.18
N VAL A 65 2.36 16.34 -12.22
CA VAL A 65 2.15 15.42 -13.36
C VAL A 65 3.39 15.43 -14.26
N TYR A 66 3.84 14.23 -14.64
CA TYR A 66 4.84 14.04 -15.69
C TYR A 66 4.17 13.94 -17.04
N PHE A 67 4.46 14.86 -17.95
CA PHE A 67 4.05 14.77 -19.34
C PHE A 67 4.98 13.84 -20.13
N VAL A 68 4.40 13.10 -21.08
CA VAL A 68 5.12 12.18 -21.95
C VAL A 68 5.04 12.68 -23.39
N GLN A 69 6.19 12.69 -24.04
CA GLN A 69 6.30 13.11 -25.43
C GLN A 69 7.23 12.15 -26.20
N SER A 70 6.79 11.64 -27.34
CA SER A 70 7.65 10.80 -28.18
C SER A 70 8.72 11.62 -28.89
N THR A 71 9.84 10.98 -29.24
CA THR A 71 10.91 11.64 -30.00
C THR A 71 10.44 12.15 -31.37
N GLY A 72 9.47 11.45 -31.98
CA GLY A 72 8.84 11.90 -33.23
C GLY A 72 8.08 13.21 -33.06
N ALA A 73 7.32 13.34 -31.97
CA ALA A 73 6.60 14.57 -31.65
C ALA A 73 7.53 15.74 -31.27
N LEU A 74 8.68 15.45 -30.62
CA LEU A 74 9.69 16.44 -30.30
C LEU A 74 10.38 17.02 -31.55
N ASN A 75 10.53 16.21 -32.60
CA ASN A 75 11.23 16.57 -33.83
C ASN A 75 10.30 17.11 -34.93
N SER A 76 8.98 17.04 -34.76
CA SER A 76 8.04 17.63 -35.73
C SER A 76 8.15 19.16 -35.63
N SER A 77 8.33 19.77 -36.80
CA SER A 77 8.49 21.24 -36.95
C SER A 77 7.19 22.03 -36.69
N ASP A 78 6.07 21.35 -36.48
CA ASP A 78 4.76 21.92 -36.16
C ASP A 78 4.61 22.25 -34.65
N LYS A 79 5.63 22.86 -34.06
CA LYS A 79 5.51 23.42 -32.72
C LYS A 79 4.73 24.71 -32.78
N SER A 80 3.42 24.63 -32.72
CA SER A 80 2.59 25.69 -32.15
C SER A 80 3.08 25.87 -30.71
N GLY A 81 3.78 26.96 -30.42
CA GLY A 81 4.45 27.18 -29.17
C GLY A 81 3.49 27.13 -28.00
N GLY A 82 3.71 26.22 -27.07
CA GLY A 82 3.13 26.29 -25.73
C GLY A 82 2.01 25.31 -25.40
N GLU A 83 1.55 24.44 -26.30
CA GLU A 83 0.58 23.41 -25.94
C GLU A 83 1.23 22.31 -25.09
N LYS A 84 0.53 21.94 -23.98
CA LYS A 84 0.94 20.83 -23.12
C LYS A 84 0.86 19.52 -23.93
N PRO A 85 1.78 18.55 -23.71
CA PRO A 85 1.66 17.23 -24.34
C PRO A 85 0.32 16.56 -24.03
N ASP A 86 -0.23 15.82 -24.98
CA ASP A 86 -1.52 15.14 -24.85
C ASP A 86 -1.48 13.96 -23.89
N LEU A 87 -0.29 13.42 -23.61
CA LEU A 87 -0.09 12.24 -22.77
C LEU A 87 0.66 12.60 -21.49
N ALA A 88 0.28 11.95 -20.40
CA ALA A 88 0.93 12.09 -19.11
C ALA A 88 0.99 10.76 -18.36
N LEU A 89 1.91 10.65 -17.39
CA LEU A 89 1.98 9.52 -16.47
C LEU A 89 0.94 9.70 -15.36
N ARG A 90 0.22 8.64 -15.04
CA ARG A 90 -0.74 8.65 -13.92
C ARG A 90 -0.05 8.95 -12.60
N PHE A 91 -0.68 9.75 -11.75
CA PHE A 91 -0.19 10.13 -10.43
C PHE A 91 -0.90 9.41 -9.28
N ASP A 92 -2.01 8.73 -9.57
CA ASP A 92 -2.77 7.83 -8.69
C ASP A 92 -3.40 6.70 -9.52
N LEU A 93 -4.14 5.81 -8.85
CA LEU A 93 -4.88 4.72 -9.49
C LEU A 93 -6.40 4.99 -9.54
N THR A 94 -6.88 6.03 -8.86
CA THR A 94 -8.31 6.30 -8.69
C THR A 94 -8.88 7.11 -9.86
N VAL A 95 -8.14 8.10 -10.38
CA VAL A 95 -8.58 8.87 -11.57
C VAL A 95 -8.65 7.96 -12.82
N PRO A 96 -7.62 7.15 -13.13
CA PRO A 96 -7.71 6.15 -14.20
C PRO A 96 -8.85 5.13 -14.01
N LEU A 97 -9.14 4.73 -12.75
CA LEU A 97 -10.27 3.87 -12.45
C LEU A 97 -11.60 4.52 -12.80
N ALA A 98 -11.78 5.80 -12.47
CA ALA A 98 -13.02 6.53 -12.78
C ALA A 98 -13.30 6.57 -14.28
N ARG A 99 -12.26 6.80 -15.10
CA ARG A 99 -12.35 6.72 -16.56
C ARG A 99 -12.67 5.29 -17.01
N TYR A 100 -11.96 4.28 -16.47
CA TYR A 100 -12.15 2.86 -16.79
C TYR A 100 -13.58 2.41 -16.52
N VAL A 101 -14.14 2.73 -15.35
CA VAL A 101 -15.51 2.35 -14.99
C VAL A 101 -16.54 3.07 -15.86
N ALA A 102 -16.30 4.33 -16.20
CA ALA A 102 -17.19 5.07 -17.10
C ALA A 102 -17.20 4.50 -18.54
N GLU A 103 -16.02 4.09 -19.04
CA GLU A 103 -15.86 3.50 -20.37
C GLU A 103 -16.50 2.11 -20.47
N HIS A 104 -16.34 1.28 -19.42
CA HIS A 104 -16.79 -0.11 -19.39
C HIS A 104 -18.07 -0.33 -18.56
N GLU A 105 -18.83 0.73 -18.25
CA GLU A 105 -20.01 0.66 -17.38
C GLU A 105 -20.99 -0.44 -17.77
N HIS A 106 -21.15 -0.69 -19.07
CA HIS A 106 -22.08 -1.69 -19.60
C HIS A 106 -21.59 -3.14 -19.51
N GLU A 107 -20.30 -3.33 -19.26
CA GLU A 107 -19.65 -4.64 -19.16
C GLU A 107 -19.44 -5.04 -17.69
N LEU A 108 -19.43 -4.07 -16.77
CA LEU A 108 -19.14 -4.28 -15.36
C LEU A 108 -20.39 -4.64 -14.56
N GLY A 109 -20.24 -5.63 -13.66
CA GLY A 109 -21.25 -5.92 -12.64
C GLY A 109 -21.13 -5.00 -11.44
N PHE A 110 -22.24 -4.40 -11.00
CA PHE A 110 -22.27 -3.53 -9.81
C PHE A 110 -22.93 -4.24 -8.60
N PRO A 111 -22.44 -4.02 -7.37
CA PRO A 111 -21.28 -3.18 -7.04
C PRO A 111 -19.98 -3.78 -7.58
N PHE A 112 -19.21 -2.97 -8.29
CA PHE A 112 -17.93 -3.35 -8.86
C PHE A 112 -16.84 -3.30 -7.80
N ARG A 113 -16.16 -4.42 -7.59
CA ARG A 113 -15.12 -4.60 -6.55
C ARG A 113 -13.80 -4.89 -7.23
N ARG A 114 -12.85 -3.97 -7.14
CA ARG A 114 -11.55 -4.14 -7.79
C ARG A 114 -10.40 -3.97 -6.83
N TYR A 115 -9.27 -4.60 -7.11
CA TYR A 115 -7.98 -4.17 -6.61
C TYR A 115 -7.04 -3.84 -7.77
N GLN A 116 -6.09 -2.94 -7.51
CA GLN A 116 -5.04 -2.56 -8.46
C GLN A 116 -3.74 -2.33 -7.71
N MET A 117 -2.66 -2.96 -8.18
CA MET A 117 -1.34 -2.88 -7.54
C MET A 117 -0.33 -2.50 -8.60
N GLN A 118 -0.13 -1.20 -8.79
CA GLN A 118 0.71 -0.67 -9.87
C GLN A 118 1.50 0.56 -9.42
N ARG A 119 2.47 0.95 -10.25
CA ARG A 119 3.26 2.17 -10.04
C ARG A 119 2.49 3.41 -10.45
N VAL A 120 2.72 4.49 -9.69
CA VAL A 120 2.26 5.85 -9.96
C VAL A 120 3.44 6.80 -9.91
N TYR A 121 3.27 8.00 -10.50
CA TYR A 121 4.38 8.93 -10.78
C TYR A 121 4.02 10.32 -10.31
N ARG A 122 4.85 10.90 -9.42
CA ARG A 122 4.63 12.26 -8.90
C ARG A 122 5.91 13.09 -9.00
N GLY A 123 5.82 14.25 -9.69
CA GLY A 123 6.93 15.18 -9.87
C GLY A 123 7.30 15.98 -8.62
N GLU A 124 6.94 15.49 -7.43
CA GLU A 124 7.27 16.13 -6.16
C GLU A 124 8.77 16.23 -5.93
N ARG A 125 9.16 17.19 -5.09
CA ARG A 125 10.54 17.28 -4.61
C ARG A 125 10.85 16.01 -3.81
N ALA A 126 11.89 15.28 -4.25
CA ALA A 126 12.34 14.08 -3.57
C ALA A 126 12.69 14.37 -2.10
N GLN A 127 12.11 13.61 -1.18
CA GLN A 127 12.35 13.68 0.26
C GLN A 127 12.48 12.28 0.81
N ARG A 128 13.07 12.12 1.99
CA ARG A 128 13.19 10.84 2.67
C ARG A 128 11.79 10.20 2.86
N GLY A 129 11.58 9.01 2.29
CA GLY A 129 10.28 8.30 2.31
C GLY A 129 9.21 8.84 1.33
N ARG A 130 9.56 9.80 0.44
CA ARG A 130 8.72 10.25 -0.66
C ARG A 130 9.43 10.01 -1.99
N PHE A 131 8.78 9.20 -2.82
CA PHE A 131 9.31 8.75 -4.10
C PHE A 131 8.53 9.39 -5.25
N ARG A 132 9.23 9.57 -6.38
CA ARG A 132 8.64 10.05 -7.64
C ARG A 132 7.99 8.94 -8.45
N GLU A 133 8.46 7.71 -8.26
CA GLU A 133 7.88 6.47 -8.75
C GLU A 133 7.67 5.53 -7.56
N PHE A 134 6.44 5.06 -7.35
CA PHE A 134 6.14 4.18 -6.23
C PHE A 134 4.90 3.32 -6.50
N TYR A 135 4.83 2.17 -5.83
CA TYR A 135 3.67 1.28 -5.87
C TYR A 135 2.56 1.78 -4.94
N GLN A 136 1.35 1.84 -5.48
CA GLN A 136 0.11 1.88 -4.73
C GLN A 136 -0.61 0.53 -4.84
N CYS A 137 -1.23 0.11 -3.74
CA CYS A 137 -2.09 -1.07 -3.67
C CYS A 137 -3.46 -0.59 -3.23
N ASP A 138 -4.36 -0.45 -4.18
CA ASP A 138 -5.66 0.18 -4.00
C ASP A 138 -6.77 -0.86 -4.13
N ILE A 139 -7.81 -0.73 -3.31
CA ILE A 139 -9.09 -1.39 -3.48
C ILE A 139 -10.20 -0.36 -3.53
N ASP A 140 -11.22 -0.63 -4.34
CA ASP A 140 -12.45 0.16 -4.40
C ASP A 140 -13.67 -0.73 -4.58
N VAL A 141 -14.79 -0.29 -3.99
CA VAL A 141 -16.12 -0.77 -4.30
C VAL A 141 -16.89 0.39 -4.92
N ILE A 142 -17.37 0.21 -6.14
CA ILE A 142 -18.13 1.24 -6.88
C ILE A 142 -19.55 0.74 -7.08
N GLY A 143 -20.51 1.55 -6.68
CA GLY A 143 -21.93 1.33 -6.93
C GLY A 143 -22.42 2.03 -8.21
N LYS A 144 -23.63 1.71 -8.63
CA LYS A 144 -24.39 2.44 -9.66
C LYS A 144 -25.63 3.01 -9.02
N ASP A 145 -25.85 4.31 -9.20
CA ASP A 145 -26.90 5.12 -8.59
C ASP A 145 -26.79 5.28 -7.07
N SER A 146 -26.39 4.23 -6.35
CA SER A 146 -26.18 4.25 -4.91
C SER A 146 -25.12 3.23 -4.47
N LEU A 147 -24.54 3.45 -3.30
CA LEU A 147 -23.66 2.52 -2.64
C LEU A 147 -23.90 2.55 -1.13
N SER A 148 -24.28 1.41 -0.54
CA SER A 148 -24.52 1.30 0.90
C SER A 148 -23.31 1.75 1.73
N VAL A 149 -23.56 2.47 2.82
CA VAL A 149 -22.54 2.85 3.82
C VAL A 149 -21.88 1.62 4.49
N ARG A 150 -22.51 0.44 4.41
CA ARG A 150 -21.93 -0.81 4.92
C ARG A 150 -20.58 -1.15 4.30
N TYR A 151 -20.36 -0.78 3.04
CA TYR A 151 -19.06 -0.96 2.37
C TYR A 151 -17.95 -0.10 2.99
N ASP A 152 -18.31 1.00 3.65
CA ASP A 152 -17.33 1.84 4.36
C ASP A 152 -16.72 1.10 5.55
N ALA A 153 -17.49 0.23 6.21
CA ALA A 153 -17.00 -0.58 7.33
C ALA A 153 -16.13 -1.77 6.88
N GLU A 154 -16.28 -2.22 5.63
CA GLU A 154 -15.45 -3.29 5.08
C GLU A 154 -14.00 -2.84 4.85
N MET A 155 -13.79 -1.57 4.50
CA MET A 155 -12.43 -1.03 4.27
C MET A 155 -11.50 -1.20 5.48
N PRO A 156 -11.88 -0.81 6.71
CA PRO A 156 -11.11 -1.11 7.92
C PRO A 156 -10.89 -2.60 8.17
N ALA A 157 -11.87 -3.47 7.85
CA ALA A 157 -11.70 -4.92 8.00
C ALA A 157 -10.61 -5.47 7.07
N VAL A 158 -10.57 -5.00 5.82
CA VAL A 158 -9.48 -5.35 4.87
C VAL A 158 -8.13 -4.82 5.37
N ILE A 159 -8.06 -3.55 5.79
CA ILE A 159 -6.84 -2.95 6.35
C ILE A 159 -6.33 -3.78 7.52
N HIS A 160 -7.20 -4.13 8.46
CA HIS A 160 -6.84 -4.95 9.62
C HIS A 160 -6.28 -6.32 9.20
N SER A 161 -6.94 -7.00 8.24
CA SER A 161 -6.49 -8.31 7.74
C SER A 161 -5.10 -8.22 7.09
N VAL A 162 -4.87 -7.21 6.25
CA VAL A 162 -3.58 -6.97 5.58
C VAL A 162 -2.46 -6.73 6.60
N PHE A 163 -2.65 -5.80 7.53
CA PHE A 163 -1.55 -5.39 8.42
C PHE A 163 -1.30 -6.41 9.52
N ARG A 164 -2.32 -7.16 9.97
CA ARG A 164 -2.13 -8.34 10.81
C ARG A 164 -1.26 -9.39 10.12
N ASP A 165 -1.58 -9.74 8.86
CA ASP A 165 -0.86 -10.77 8.11
C ASP A 165 0.55 -10.31 7.69
N LEU A 166 0.79 -9.01 7.56
CA LEU A 166 2.13 -8.44 7.37
C LEU A 166 2.98 -8.49 8.64
N GLY A 167 2.36 -8.56 9.83
CA GLY A 167 3.07 -8.61 11.11
C GLY A 167 3.92 -7.38 11.40
N ILE A 168 3.42 -6.18 11.06
CA ILE A 168 4.17 -4.91 11.13
C ILE A 168 4.12 -4.23 12.51
N GLY A 169 3.64 -4.91 13.53
CA GLY A 169 3.45 -4.37 14.88
C GLY A 169 2.07 -3.75 15.12
N PRO A 170 1.85 -3.13 16.28
CA PRO A 170 0.58 -2.51 16.65
C PRO A 170 0.24 -1.32 15.73
N PHE A 171 -1.00 -1.27 15.26
CA PHE A 171 -1.49 -0.18 14.40
C PHE A 171 -2.91 0.22 14.80
N GLN A 172 -3.33 1.41 14.39
CA GLN A 172 -4.68 1.91 14.59
C GLN A 172 -5.23 2.55 13.32
N ILE A 173 -6.44 2.14 12.95
CA ILE A 173 -7.23 2.69 11.87
C ILE A 173 -8.08 3.80 12.45
N GLN A 174 -7.83 5.03 12.07
CA GLN A 174 -8.54 6.20 12.53
C GLN A 174 -9.62 6.59 11.52
N LEU A 175 -10.79 6.96 12.02
CA LEU A 175 -11.97 7.25 11.20
C LEU A 175 -12.52 8.63 11.48
N ASN A 176 -13.04 9.26 10.41
CA ASN A 176 -13.87 10.46 10.47
C ASN A 176 -14.94 10.39 9.36
N ASN A 177 -15.84 11.38 9.30
CA ASN A 177 -16.84 11.50 8.25
C ASN A 177 -16.93 12.95 7.78
N ARG A 178 -16.83 13.16 6.46
CA ARG A 178 -16.86 14.51 5.84
C ARG A 178 -18.22 15.23 6.01
N LYS A 179 -19.33 14.49 6.01
CA LYS A 179 -20.65 15.06 6.23
C LYS A 179 -20.77 15.59 7.67
N LEU A 180 -20.29 14.83 8.65
CA LEU A 180 -20.23 15.24 10.04
C LEU A 180 -19.46 16.55 10.21
N MET A 181 -18.26 16.63 9.64
CA MET A 181 -17.40 17.83 9.71
C MET A 181 -18.06 19.03 9.05
N ARG A 182 -18.53 18.86 7.81
CA ARG A 182 -19.19 19.95 7.06
C ARG A 182 -20.44 20.44 7.76
N GLY A 183 -21.31 19.52 8.20
CA GLY A 183 -22.52 19.86 8.94
C GLY A 183 -22.21 20.57 10.27
N TYR A 184 -21.15 20.17 10.97
CA TYR A 184 -20.68 20.87 12.17
C TYR A 184 -20.25 22.31 11.84
N PHE A 185 -19.44 22.51 10.80
CA PHE A 185 -18.98 23.84 10.38
C PHE A 185 -20.12 24.72 9.90
N GLU A 186 -21.09 24.16 9.17
CA GLU A 186 -22.33 24.87 8.79
C GLU A 186 -23.12 25.35 10.01
N SER A 187 -23.20 24.49 11.05
CA SER A 187 -23.88 24.87 12.31
C SER A 187 -23.20 26.00 13.07
N LEU A 188 -21.91 26.25 12.78
CA LEU A 188 -21.14 27.37 13.32
C LEU A 188 -21.12 28.61 12.42
N GLY A 189 -21.87 28.59 11.31
CA GLY A 189 -21.93 29.70 10.36
C GLY A 189 -20.75 29.80 9.42
N VAL A 190 -19.91 28.73 9.28
CA VAL A 190 -18.83 28.69 8.30
C VAL A 190 -19.41 28.50 6.90
N ALA A 191 -19.22 29.48 6.02
CA ALA A 191 -19.72 29.42 4.66
C ALA A 191 -19.11 28.25 3.88
N SER A 192 -19.85 27.64 2.95
CA SER A 192 -19.44 26.45 2.20
C SER A 192 -18.10 26.63 1.49
N GLU A 193 -17.82 27.81 0.95
CA GLU A 193 -16.60 28.17 0.25
C GLU A 193 -15.38 28.22 1.19
N GLN A 194 -15.62 28.50 2.47
CA GLN A 194 -14.58 28.58 3.51
C GLN A 194 -14.29 27.22 4.16
N GLN A 195 -15.18 26.22 4.06
CA GLN A 195 -15.04 24.95 4.77
C GLN A 195 -13.76 24.22 4.36
N MET A 196 -13.47 24.09 3.05
CA MET A 196 -12.24 23.46 2.58
C MET A 196 -10.96 24.22 2.97
N PRO A 197 -10.88 25.55 2.83
CA PRO A 197 -9.80 26.35 3.39
C PRO A 197 -9.60 26.15 4.91
N VAL A 198 -10.69 26.16 5.70
CA VAL A 198 -10.64 25.90 7.14
C VAL A 198 -10.09 24.51 7.44
N LEU A 199 -10.54 23.47 6.73
CA LEU A 199 -10.02 22.10 6.88
C LEU A 199 -8.53 22.00 6.57
N ARG A 200 -8.05 22.68 5.52
CA ARG A 200 -6.61 22.75 5.20
C ARG A 200 -5.79 23.46 6.27
N GLU A 201 -6.41 24.42 6.99
CA GLU A 201 -5.74 25.08 8.10
C GLU A 201 -5.70 24.19 9.34
N VAL A 202 -6.81 23.52 9.66
CA VAL A 202 -6.89 22.51 10.73
C VAL A 202 -5.88 21.36 10.52
N ASP A 203 -5.64 20.95 9.28
CA ASP A 203 -4.63 19.93 8.93
C ASP A 203 -3.19 20.30 9.37
N LYS A 204 -2.94 21.57 9.61
CA LYS A 204 -1.64 22.04 10.10
C LYS A 204 -1.48 21.92 11.62
N LEU A 205 -2.53 21.50 12.35
CA LEU A 205 -2.58 21.45 13.80
C LEU A 205 -1.36 20.68 14.37
N ASP A 206 -1.09 19.49 13.85
CA ASP A 206 0.04 18.67 14.31
C ASP A 206 1.42 19.29 14.04
N LYS A 207 1.52 20.18 13.04
CA LYS A 207 2.79 20.78 12.62
C LYS A 207 3.03 22.17 13.21
N ARG A 208 1.95 22.95 13.41
CA ARG A 208 2.01 24.36 13.77
C ARG A 208 1.50 24.65 15.19
N GLY A 209 0.76 23.71 15.77
CA GLY A 209 0.14 23.87 17.10
C GLY A 209 -1.22 24.56 17.08
N ALA A 210 -1.96 24.40 18.19
CA ALA A 210 -3.34 24.87 18.33
C ALA A 210 -3.47 26.39 18.30
N ASP A 211 -2.53 27.10 18.90
CA ASP A 211 -2.59 28.57 18.97
C ASP A 211 -2.44 29.19 17.57
N TYR A 212 -1.48 28.70 16.77
CA TYR A 212 -1.32 29.15 15.39
C TYR A 212 -2.58 28.96 14.55
N VAL A 213 -3.20 27.77 14.64
CA VAL A 213 -4.43 27.45 13.88
C VAL A 213 -5.58 28.37 14.34
N ARG A 214 -5.75 28.56 15.67
CA ARG A 214 -6.78 29.43 16.23
C ARG A 214 -6.61 30.88 15.79
N GLU A 215 -5.39 31.41 15.86
CA GLU A 215 -5.09 32.77 15.39
C GLU A 215 -5.35 32.94 13.91
N THR A 216 -5.00 31.94 13.10
CA THR A 216 -5.26 31.98 11.64
C THR A 216 -6.75 31.98 11.34
N LEU A 217 -7.54 31.13 12.03
CA LEU A 217 -8.99 31.04 11.82
C LEU A 217 -9.73 32.31 12.24
N THR A 218 -9.26 33.02 13.25
CA THR A 218 -9.85 34.29 13.69
C THR A 218 -9.28 35.50 12.96
N GLY A 219 -8.16 35.32 12.25
CA GLY A 219 -7.47 36.38 11.51
C GLY A 219 -8.19 36.82 10.22
N PRO A 220 -7.65 37.82 9.52
CA PRO A 220 -8.30 38.47 8.36
C PRO A 220 -8.59 37.47 7.19
N GLN A 221 -7.91 36.37 7.11
CA GLN A 221 -8.08 35.39 6.03
C GLN A 221 -9.42 34.64 6.14
N PHE A 222 -9.84 34.30 7.37
CA PHE A 222 -11.06 33.54 7.62
C PHE A 222 -12.13 34.37 8.34
N GLY A 223 -11.74 35.26 9.24
CA GLY A 223 -12.63 36.14 9.95
C GLY A 223 -13.67 35.47 10.85
N LEU A 224 -13.36 34.22 11.31
CA LEU A 224 -14.28 33.48 12.15
C LEU A 224 -14.39 34.13 13.54
N ALA A 225 -15.57 34.09 14.12
CA ALA A 225 -15.79 34.50 15.53
C ALA A 225 -14.91 33.61 16.45
N HIS A 226 -14.35 34.19 17.51
CA HIS A 226 -13.51 33.47 18.48
C HIS A 226 -14.20 32.23 19.04
N GLU A 227 -15.51 32.31 19.30
CA GLU A 227 -16.32 31.18 19.77
C GLU A 227 -16.37 30.05 18.73
N ALA A 228 -16.63 30.37 17.46
CA ALA A 228 -16.67 29.40 16.37
C ALA A 228 -15.30 28.72 16.19
N ALA A 229 -14.21 29.48 16.18
CA ALA A 229 -12.86 28.94 16.10
C ALA A 229 -12.54 28.00 17.30
N ALA A 230 -12.93 28.39 18.53
CA ALA A 230 -12.75 27.56 19.72
C ALA A 230 -13.54 26.24 19.62
N ARG A 231 -14.78 26.27 19.14
CA ARG A 231 -15.61 25.08 18.93
C ARG A 231 -15.05 24.18 17.81
N ILE A 232 -14.55 24.75 16.73
CA ILE A 232 -13.86 23.98 15.68
C ILE A 232 -12.64 23.27 16.26
N MET A 233 -11.82 23.96 17.07
CA MET A 233 -10.65 23.35 17.72
C MET A 233 -11.06 22.23 18.68
N ALA A 234 -12.10 22.42 19.50
CA ALA A 234 -12.61 21.37 20.37
C ALA A 234 -13.13 20.16 19.59
N PHE A 235 -13.81 20.39 18.46
CA PHE A 235 -14.29 19.32 17.59
C PHE A 235 -13.12 18.48 17.00
N VAL A 236 -12.09 19.12 16.47
CA VAL A 236 -10.97 18.40 15.83
C VAL A 236 -10.05 17.72 16.83
N GLU A 237 -10.14 18.03 18.13
CA GLU A 237 -9.42 17.34 19.19
C GLU A 237 -10.12 16.06 19.68
N VAL A 238 -11.36 15.81 19.25
CA VAL A 238 -12.09 14.59 19.64
C VAL A 238 -11.40 13.34 19.13
N ARG A 239 -11.06 12.46 20.04
CA ARG A 239 -10.48 11.12 19.81
C ARG A 239 -11.18 10.12 20.70
N SER A 240 -11.36 8.88 20.24
CA SER A 240 -11.90 7.80 21.06
C SER A 240 -10.84 6.76 21.45
N THR A 241 -11.12 6.05 22.55
CA THR A 241 -10.30 4.94 23.05
C THR A 241 -11.03 3.59 22.95
N SER A 242 -12.34 3.60 22.70
CA SER A 242 -13.18 2.42 22.53
C SER A 242 -14.38 2.75 21.63
N PHE A 243 -15.18 1.74 21.28
CA PHE A 243 -16.43 1.93 20.55
C PHE A 243 -17.46 2.73 21.35
N ASP A 244 -17.66 2.37 22.63
CA ASP A 244 -18.63 3.05 23.48
C ASP A 244 -18.23 4.52 23.73
N ASP A 245 -16.94 4.78 23.95
CA ASP A 245 -16.39 6.14 24.07
C ASP A 245 -16.59 6.94 22.77
N ALA A 246 -16.42 6.31 21.60
CA ALA A 246 -16.69 6.96 20.31
C ALA A 246 -18.15 7.37 20.19
N CYS A 247 -19.08 6.46 20.51
CA CYS A 247 -20.52 6.74 20.50
C CYS A 247 -20.90 7.88 21.45
N ALA A 248 -20.40 7.83 22.69
CA ALA A 248 -20.66 8.87 23.69
C ALA A 248 -20.14 10.26 23.23
N LYS A 249 -18.92 10.31 22.66
CA LYS A 249 -18.34 11.54 22.14
C LYS A 249 -19.10 12.09 20.94
N LEU A 250 -19.56 11.22 20.03
CA LEU A 250 -20.40 11.63 18.90
C LEU A 250 -21.77 12.18 19.37
N ASP A 251 -22.36 11.59 20.43
CA ASP A 251 -23.61 12.07 21.01
C ASP A 251 -23.46 13.40 21.75
N ALA A 252 -22.30 13.65 22.33
CA ALA A 252 -21.99 14.88 23.03
C ALA A 252 -21.69 16.07 22.10
N LEU A 253 -21.52 15.83 20.78
CA LEU A 253 -21.33 16.93 19.82
C LEU A 253 -22.61 17.77 19.70
N ASP A 254 -22.46 19.08 19.80
CA ASP A 254 -23.55 20.06 19.79
C ASP A 254 -23.86 20.66 18.41
N GLY A 255 -23.40 19.99 17.33
CA GLY A 255 -23.72 20.36 15.95
C GLY A 255 -25.21 20.22 15.63
N ARG A 256 -25.67 20.88 14.58
CA ARG A 256 -27.05 20.89 14.15
C ARG A 256 -27.18 20.85 12.63
N GLY A 257 -28.35 20.40 12.15
CA GLY A 257 -28.66 20.35 10.72
C GLY A 257 -28.61 18.91 10.17
N GLU A 258 -29.30 18.72 9.07
CA GLU A 258 -29.51 17.41 8.45
C GLU A 258 -28.18 16.73 8.08
N LEU A 259 -27.25 17.47 7.48
CA LEU A 259 -25.94 16.94 7.07
C LEU A 259 -25.11 16.47 8.26
N PHE A 260 -25.16 17.21 9.39
CA PHE A 260 -24.50 16.83 10.62
C PHE A 260 -25.06 15.53 11.20
N GLU A 261 -26.40 15.43 11.30
CA GLU A 261 -27.07 14.24 11.83
C GLU A 261 -26.84 13.03 10.95
N GLN A 262 -26.88 13.19 9.63
CA GLN A 262 -26.55 12.12 8.69
C GLN A 262 -25.12 11.63 8.88
N GLY A 263 -24.15 12.53 8.92
CA GLY A 263 -22.75 12.16 9.11
C GLY A 263 -22.47 11.48 10.46
N ARG A 264 -23.16 11.91 11.53
CA ARG A 264 -23.11 11.30 12.86
C ARG A 264 -23.65 9.88 12.85
N ALA A 265 -24.83 9.69 12.26
CA ALA A 265 -25.45 8.36 12.15
C ALA A 265 -24.61 7.41 11.31
N GLU A 266 -24.17 7.83 10.12
CA GLU A 266 -23.29 7.03 9.27
C GLU A 266 -22.02 6.59 9.99
N LEU A 267 -21.36 7.49 10.71
CA LEU A 267 -20.11 7.17 11.40
C LEU A 267 -20.33 6.19 12.55
N LYS A 268 -21.42 6.30 13.30
CA LYS A 268 -21.81 5.34 14.33
C LYS A 268 -22.10 3.95 13.73
N ASP A 269 -22.85 3.91 12.63
CA ASP A 269 -23.14 2.65 11.92
C ASP A 269 -21.87 1.99 11.41
N VAL A 270 -20.95 2.75 10.81
CA VAL A 270 -19.66 2.26 10.33
C VAL A 270 -18.83 1.68 11.46
N LEU A 271 -18.68 2.41 12.59
CA LEU A 271 -17.95 1.93 13.76
C LEU A 271 -18.55 0.63 14.33
N GLY A 272 -19.88 0.53 14.42
CA GLY A 272 -20.58 -0.67 14.87
C GLY A 272 -20.35 -1.87 13.93
N LEU A 273 -20.36 -1.63 12.62
CA LEU A 273 -20.11 -2.67 11.62
C LEU A 273 -18.63 -3.11 11.58
N ILE A 274 -17.67 -2.22 11.80
CA ILE A 274 -16.24 -2.58 11.93
C ILE A 274 -16.06 -3.59 13.06
N ARG A 275 -16.70 -3.35 14.21
CA ARG A 275 -16.73 -4.28 15.34
C ARG A 275 -17.37 -5.61 14.96
N ALA A 276 -18.48 -5.60 14.19
CA ALA A 276 -19.16 -6.80 13.71
C ALA A 276 -18.33 -7.61 12.70
N PHE A 277 -17.45 -6.96 11.92
CA PHE A 277 -16.43 -7.61 11.09
C PHE A 277 -15.31 -8.29 11.90
N GLY A 278 -15.31 -8.17 13.23
CA GLY A 278 -14.31 -8.78 14.11
C GLY A 278 -13.00 -8.01 14.22
N VAL A 279 -12.96 -6.75 13.82
CA VAL A 279 -11.79 -5.88 14.05
C VAL A 279 -11.73 -5.55 15.55
N PRO A 280 -10.61 -5.85 16.23
CA PRO A 280 -10.48 -5.53 17.66
C PRO A 280 -10.60 -4.02 17.90
N GLU A 281 -11.22 -3.63 19.01
CA GLU A 281 -11.44 -2.20 19.35
C GLU A 281 -10.13 -1.41 19.52
N SER A 282 -9.03 -2.09 19.87
CA SER A 282 -7.70 -1.47 19.91
C SER A 282 -7.15 -1.07 18.54
N HIS A 283 -7.71 -1.61 17.44
CA HIS A 283 -7.22 -1.37 16.09
C HIS A 283 -8.02 -0.32 15.32
N PHE A 284 -9.10 0.23 15.88
CA PHE A 284 -9.80 1.35 15.26
C PHE A 284 -10.22 2.40 16.29
N ALA A 285 -10.32 3.66 15.85
CA ALA A 285 -10.71 4.77 16.73
C ALA A 285 -11.34 5.91 15.93
N LEU A 286 -12.25 6.64 16.57
CA LEU A 286 -12.70 7.94 16.12
C LEU A 286 -11.55 8.94 16.21
N ASN A 287 -11.34 9.72 15.15
CA ASN A 287 -10.40 10.84 15.15
C ASN A 287 -10.92 11.98 14.25
N LEU A 288 -11.54 12.97 14.85
CA LEU A 288 -12.16 14.08 14.12
C LEU A 288 -11.14 15.10 13.57
N SER A 289 -9.82 14.96 13.83
CA SER A 289 -8.83 15.80 13.16
C SER A 289 -8.47 15.33 11.76
N ILE A 290 -8.88 14.13 11.33
CA ILE A 290 -8.60 13.67 9.97
C ILE A 290 -9.36 14.56 9.00
N ALA A 291 -8.67 15.59 8.57
CA ALA A 291 -9.13 16.53 7.54
C ALA A 291 -8.50 16.24 6.18
N ARG A 292 -7.42 15.45 6.19
CA ARG A 292 -6.65 15.06 5.00
C ARG A 292 -7.42 14.09 4.12
N GLY A 293 -7.04 14.06 2.90
CA GLY A 293 -7.53 13.21 1.86
C GLY A 293 -7.70 14.03 0.59
N LEU A 294 -7.87 13.34 -0.51
CA LEU A 294 -8.13 14.00 -1.78
C LEU A 294 -9.46 14.78 -1.67
N ASP A 295 -9.50 15.95 -2.26
CA ASP A 295 -10.64 16.87 -2.19
C ASP A 295 -11.99 16.27 -2.68
N TYR A 296 -11.95 15.05 -3.20
CA TYR A 296 -13.12 14.34 -3.70
C TYR A 296 -13.85 13.47 -2.66
N TYR A 297 -13.33 13.29 -1.44
CA TYR A 297 -14.04 12.51 -0.41
C TYR A 297 -15.27 13.26 0.12
N THR A 298 -16.39 12.52 0.22
CA THR A 298 -17.72 13.05 0.54
C THR A 298 -18.33 12.45 1.82
N GLY A 299 -17.83 11.30 2.28
CA GLY A 299 -18.33 10.56 3.44
C GLY A 299 -17.23 10.14 4.39
N SER A 300 -17.19 8.84 4.72
CA SER A 300 -16.16 8.26 5.59
C SER A 300 -14.75 8.50 5.05
N VAL A 301 -13.81 8.76 5.94
CA VAL A 301 -12.38 8.87 5.65
C VAL A 301 -11.57 8.08 6.66
N TYR A 302 -10.45 7.51 6.19
CA TYR A 302 -9.60 6.62 6.97
C TYR A 302 -8.15 7.03 6.89
N GLU A 303 -7.45 6.90 8.03
CA GLU A 303 -5.99 6.91 8.10
C GLU A 303 -5.51 5.82 9.03
N THR A 304 -4.42 5.14 8.68
CA THR A 304 -3.84 4.09 9.51
C THR A 304 -2.42 4.45 9.91
N HIS A 305 -2.12 4.31 11.19
CA HIS A 305 -0.82 4.65 11.77
C HIS A 305 -0.27 3.47 12.58
N LEU A 306 1.07 3.31 12.55
CA LEU A 306 1.78 2.42 13.47
C LEU A 306 1.91 3.11 14.83
N LEU A 307 1.50 2.42 15.90
CA LEU A 307 1.47 3.01 17.25
C LEU A 307 2.88 3.17 17.83
N GLU A 308 3.78 2.23 17.55
CA GLU A 308 5.17 2.27 18.03
C GLU A 308 6.09 3.10 17.13
N HIS A 309 5.62 3.49 15.94
CA HIS A 309 6.40 4.24 14.95
C HIS A 309 5.62 5.44 14.39
N PRO A 310 5.15 6.38 15.24
CA PRO A 310 4.31 7.51 14.79
C PRO A 310 5.01 8.43 13.78
N GLN A 311 6.37 8.48 13.79
CA GLN A 311 7.17 9.24 12.83
C GLN A 311 7.01 8.76 11.38
N ILE A 312 6.52 7.53 11.16
CA ILE A 312 6.23 6.98 9.84
C ILE A 312 5.07 7.72 9.19
N GLY A 313 4.12 8.20 10.00
CA GLY A 313 2.89 8.82 9.55
C GLY A 313 1.88 7.81 8.99
N SER A 314 0.93 8.27 8.19
CA SER A 314 -0.10 7.40 7.62
C SER A 314 0.49 6.38 6.63
N ILE A 315 0.19 5.09 6.84
CA ILE A 315 0.63 3.95 6.02
C ILE A 315 -0.47 3.46 5.06
N CYS A 316 -1.71 3.79 5.35
CA CYS A 316 -2.87 3.54 4.50
C CYS A 316 -3.88 4.65 4.71
N SER A 317 -4.51 5.10 3.63
CA SER A 317 -5.56 6.10 3.68
C SER A 317 -6.63 5.80 2.64
N GLY A 318 -7.82 6.40 2.82
CA GLY A 318 -8.91 6.22 1.89
C GLY A 318 -10.18 6.95 2.32
N GLY A 319 -11.27 6.68 1.62
CA GLY A 319 -12.58 7.24 1.94
C GLY A 319 -13.62 7.01 0.88
N ARG A 320 -14.83 7.49 1.16
CA ARG A 320 -15.98 7.49 0.27
C ARG A 320 -15.97 8.72 -0.65
N TYR A 321 -16.29 8.48 -1.91
CA TYR A 321 -16.48 9.51 -2.94
C TYR A 321 -17.80 9.26 -3.69
N ASP A 322 -18.53 10.31 -4.04
CA ASP A 322 -19.85 10.14 -4.67
C ASP A 322 -19.85 10.47 -6.17
N ASN A 323 -18.93 11.29 -6.66
CA ASN A 323 -18.97 11.76 -8.04
C ASN A 323 -17.57 11.86 -8.69
N LEU A 324 -16.76 10.82 -8.56
CA LEU A 324 -15.43 10.83 -9.17
C LEU A 324 -15.52 10.69 -10.70
N ALA A 325 -16.43 9.84 -11.19
CA ALA A 325 -16.63 9.58 -12.62
C ALA A 325 -17.52 10.62 -13.33
N GLY A 326 -18.06 11.61 -12.63
CA GLY A 326 -18.98 12.61 -13.19
C GLY A 326 -18.39 13.50 -14.28
N HIS A 327 -17.07 13.47 -14.48
CA HIS A 327 -16.40 14.11 -15.62
C HIS A 327 -16.48 13.28 -16.90
N TYR A 328 -16.74 11.97 -16.81
CA TYR A 328 -16.67 11.02 -17.92
C TYR A 328 -18.05 10.45 -18.30
N THR A 329 -18.98 10.39 -17.36
CA THR A 329 -20.31 9.83 -17.56
C THR A 329 -21.38 10.65 -16.83
N LYS A 330 -22.65 10.54 -17.28
CA LYS A 330 -23.81 11.08 -16.57
C LYS A 330 -24.31 10.15 -15.47
N SER A 331 -23.85 8.91 -15.45
CA SER A 331 -24.20 7.94 -14.41
C SER A 331 -23.64 8.37 -13.05
N HIS A 332 -24.42 8.21 -12.00
CA HIS A 332 -23.97 8.42 -10.64
C HIS A 332 -23.25 7.15 -10.15
N LEU A 333 -21.92 7.23 -9.97
CA LEU A 333 -21.05 6.13 -9.63
C LEU A 333 -20.33 6.39 -8.28
N PRO A 334 -21.05 6.27 -7.15
CA PRO A 334 -20.45 6.42 -5.83
C PRO A 334 -19.50 5.27 -5.54
N GLY A 335 -18.43 5.53 -4.80
CA GLY A 335 -17.46 4.53 -4.43
C GLY A 335 -16.86 4.76 -3.04
N VAL A 336 -16.24 3.73 -2.52
CA VAL A 336 -15.39 3.78 -1.33
C VAL A 336 -14.17 2.92 -1.56
N GLY A 337 -13.00 3.40 -1.16
CA GLY A 337 -11.76 2.66 -1.34
C GLY A 337 -10.65 3.09 -0.40
N ILE A 338 -9.58 2.31 -0.40
CA ILE A 338 -8.34 2.61 0.35
C ILE A 338 -7.12 2.39 -0.55
N SER A 339 -6.06 3.07 -0.19
CA SER A 339 -4.75 2.97 -0.84
C SER A 339 -3.65 2.74 0.17
N ILE A 340 -2.83 1.72 -0.08
CA ILE A 340 -1.60 1.44 0.64
C ILE A 340 -0.43 1.87 -0.24
N GLY A 341 0.36 2.84 0.22
CA GLY A 341 1.59 3.25 -0.46
C GLY A 341 2.72 2.24 -0.22
N ALA A 342 2.71 1.12 -0.98
CA ALA A 342 3.54 -0.04 -0.70
C ALA A 342 5.04 0.24 -0.70
N THR A 343 5.56 1.04 -1.65
CA THR A 343 6.99 1.41 -1.68
C THR A 343 7.39 2.20 -0.45
N ARG A 344 6.54 3.16 -0.02
CA ARG A 344 6.79 3.97 1.16
C ARG A 344 6.74 3.11 2.42
N LEU A 345 5.73 2.26 2.55
CA LEU A 345 5.58 1.33 3.67
C LEU A 345 6.80 0.42 3.78
N PHE A 346 7.19 -0.24 2.68
CA PHE A 346 8.36 -1.13 2.65
C PHE A 346 9.63 -0.42 3.08
N TRP A 347 9.90 0.77 2.50
CA TRP A 347 11.07 1.56 2.84
C TRP A 347 11.11 1.94 4.32
N GLN A 348 9.96 2.35 4.89
CA GLN A 348 9.85 2.74 6.29
C GLN A 348 10.01 1.55 7.24
N LEU A 349 9.43 0.39 6.91
CA LEU A 349 9.61 -0.85 7.68
C LEU A 349 11.07 -1.31 7.65
N ARG A 350 11.74 -1.17 6.51
CA ARG A 350 13.17 -1.46 6.38
C ARG A 350 14.03 -0.57 7.28
N GLU A 351 13.81 0.74 7.24
CA GLU A 351 14.54 1.71 8.06
C GLU A 351 14.30 1.50 9.57
N ALA A 352 13.10 1.06 9.94
CA ALA A 352 12.75 0.72 11.31
C ALA A 352 13.24 -0.68 11.77
N GLY A 353 13.84 -1.46 10.86
CA GLY A 353 14.28 -2.83 11.18
C GLY A 353 13.15 -3.83 11.39
N LEU A 354 11.95 -3.52 10.91
CA LEU A 354 10.74 -4.33 11.07
C LEU A 354 10.56 -5.39 9.96
N LEU A 355 11.38 -5.35 8.92
CA LEU A 355 11.39 -6.40 7.91
C LEU A 355 12.15 -7.61 8.45
N GLY A 356 11.52 -8.78 8.36
CA GLY A 356 12.19 -10.06 8.65
C GLY A 356 13.38 -10.30 7.72
N PRO A 357 14.27 -11.24 8.05
CA PRO A 357 15.40 -11.58 7.20
C PRO A 357 14.88 -12.04 5.83
N ALA A 358 15.41 -11.42 4.78
CA ALA A 358 15.10 -11.82 3.41
C ALA A 358 15.63 -13.24 3.16
N THR A 359 14.80 -14.07 2.55
CA THR A 359 15.16 -15.44 2.15
C THR A 359 15.26 -15.50 0.64
N SER A 360 16.21 -16.29 0.14
CA SER A 360 16.30 -16.55 -1.29
C SER A 360 15.02 -17.20 -1.83
N THR A 361 14.66 -16.91 -3.07
CA THR A 361 13.68 -17.72 -3.81
C THR A 361 14.24 -19.10 -4.13
N VAL A 362 15.56 -19.24 -4.18
CA VAL A 362 16.24 -20.52 -4.33
C VAL A 362 16.33 -21.19 -2.96
N GLN A 363 15.79 -22.41 -2.86
CA GLN A 363 15.74 -23.17 -1.61
C GLN A 363 16.95 -24.11 -1.45
N VAL A 364 17.45 -24.59 -2.58
CA VAL A 364 18.54 -25.59 -2.65
C VAL A 364 19.57 -25.18 -3.68
N LEU A 365 20.84 -25.23 -3.31
CA LEU A 365 22.00 -25.20 -4.23
C LEU A 365 22.57 -26.58 -4.37
N VAL A 366 22.64 -27.12 -5.59
CA VAL A 366 23.40 -28.34 -5.93
C VAL A 366 24.81 -27.93 -6.31
N THR A 367 25.80 -28.43 -5.58
CA THR A 367 27.21 -28.10 -5.82
C THR A 367 27.78 -28.89 -7.00
N LEU A 368 28.80 -28.31 -7.66
CA LEU A 368 29.61 -28.98 -8.69
C LEU A 368 30.97 -29.36 -8.09
N MET A 369 31.19 -30.66 -7.86
CA MET A 369 32.45 -31.18 -7.35
C MET A 369 33.32 -31.75 -8.46
N ASP A 370 32.70 -32.43 -9.40
CA ASP A 370 33.37 -33.13 -10.52
C ASP A 370 32.61 -32.87 -11.83
N GLU A 371 33.23 -32.21 -12.77
CA GLU A 371 32.64 -31.92 -14.08
C GLU A 371 32.16 -33.15 -14.84
N THR A 372 32.83 -34.28 -14.65
CA THR A 372 32.45 -35.54 -15.32
C THR A 372 31.10 -36.07 -14.83
N GLN A 373 30.69 -35.65 -13.64
CA GLN A 373 29.40 -36.00 -13.00
C GLN A 373 28.29 -34.96 -13.22
N LEU A 374 28.54 -33.93 -14.01
CA LEU A 374 27.54 -32.86 -14.27
C LEU A 374 26.18 -33.42 -14.67
N PRO A 375 26.05 -34.48 -15.51
CA PRO A 375 24.72 -35.04 -15.82
C PRO A 375 23.97 -35.52 -14.58
N ALA A 376 24.64 -36.12 -13.58
CA ALA A 376 23.99 -36.56 -12.33
C ALA A 376 23.53 -35.41 -11.47
N TYR A 377 24.25 -34.28 -11.43
CA TYR A 377 23.84 -33.07 -10.72
C TYR A 377 22.60 -32.40 -11.38
N LEU A 378 22.60 -32.36 -12.72
CA LEU A 378 21.49 -31.83 -13.48
C LEU A 378 20.22 -32.69 -13.31
N GLU A 379 20.36 -34.01 -13.32
CA GLU A 379 19.25 -34.92 -13.07
C GLU A 379 18.68 -34.74 -11.66
N LEU A 380 19.55 -34.65 -10.64
CA LEU A 380 19.13 -34.39 -9.25
C LEU A 380 18.36 -33.03 -9.13
N ALA A 381 18.89 -31.98 -9.72
CA ALA A 381 18.23 -30.68 -9.72
C ALA A 381 16.88 -30.71 -10.44
N THR A 382 16.79 -31.49 -11.53
CA THR A 382 15.54 -31.68 -12.27
C THR A 382 14.50 -32.40 -11.40
N GLN A 383 14.92 -33.43 -10.67
CA GLN A 383 14.06 -34.15 -9.71
C GLN A 383 13.57 -33.23 -8.61
N LEU A 384 14.46 -32.40 -8.02
CA LEU A 384 14.09 -31.42 -6.98
C LEU A 384 13.07 -30.39 -7.51
N ARG A 385 13.31 -29.83 -8.70
CA ARG A 385 12.39 -28.86 -9.34
C ARG A 385 11.03 -29.49 -9.64
N SER A 386 11.01 -30.70 -10.18
CA SER A 386 9.76 -31.48 -10.40
C SER A 386 9.05 -31.79 -9.10
N GLY A 387 9.80 -31.88 -8.01
CA GLY A 387 9.29 -31.98 -6.64
C GLY A 387 8.82 -30.64 -6.06
N GLY A 388 8.81 -29.53 -6.80
CA GLY A 388 8.38 -28.22 -6.33
C GLY A 388 9.41 -27.49 -5.45
N ILE A 389 10.68 -27.92 -5.47
CA ILE A 389 11.77 -27.29 -4.71
C ILE A 389 12.60 -26.42 -5.66
N ALA A 390 12.60 -25.11 -5.42
CA ALA A 390 13.39 -24.16 -6.21
C ALA A 390 14.89 -24.42 -6.04
N THR A 391 15.54 -24.86 -7.13
CA THR A 391 16.89 -25.40 -7.09
C THR A 391 17.79 -24.72 -8.12
N GLU A 392 18.95 -24.26 -7.67
CA GLU A 392 20.06 -23.78 -8.50
C GLU A 392 21.16 -24.85 -8.57
N VAL A 393 21.88 -24.91 -9.70
CA VAL A 393 23.04 -25.81 -9.89
C VAL A 393 24.24 -24.93 -10.18
N VAL A 394 25.34 -25.20 -9.53
CA VAL A 394 26.62 -24.58 -9.86
C VAL A 394 27.12 -25.18 -11.19
N MET A 395 27.29 -24.31 -12.21
CA MET A 395 27.66 -24.74 -13.57
C MET A 395 29.15 -24.60 -13.88
N GLU A 396 29.87 -23.83 -13.07
CA GLU A 396 31.30 -23.60 -13.27
C GLU A 396 32.12 -24.31 -12.21
N PRO A 397 33.22 -24.96 -12.55
CA PRO A 397 34.06 -25.64 -11.59
C PRO A 397 34.66 -24.68 -10.59
N GLY A 398 34.69 -25.09 -9.35
CA GLY A 398 35.21 -24.24 -8.26
C GLY A 398 35.37 -24.97 -6.94
N LYS A 399 36.17 -24.38 -6.04
CA LYS A 399 36.33 -24.93 -4.70
C LYS A 399 35.00 -24.97 -3.97
N LEU A 400 34.66 -26.07 -3.33
CA LEU A 400 33.41 -26.25 -2.57
C LEU A 400 33.18 -25.13 -1.56
N ALA A 401 34.22 -24.67 -0.87
CA ALA A 401 34.13 -23.55 0.07
C ALA A 401 33.63 -22.24 -0.57
N LYS A 402 33.93 -21.97 -1.86
CA LYS A 402 33.40 -20.82 -2.57
C LYS A 402 31.90 -20.97 -2.87
N GLN A 403 31.45 -22.19 -3.17
CA GLN A 403 30.06 -22.49 -3.44
C GLN A 403 29.21 -22.37 -2.17
N PHE A 404 29.68 -22.80 -1.02
CA PHE A 404 29.05 -22.55 0.28
C PHE A 404 28.96 -21.07 0.60
N LYS A 405 30.05 -20.31 0.38
CA LYS A 405 30.03 -18.85 0.60
C LYS A 405 29.06 -18.15 -0.33
N TYR A 406 28.88 -18.64 -1.55
CA TYR A 406 27.88 -18.14 -2.47
C TYR A 406 26.48 -18.40 -1.94
N ALA A 407 26.18 -19.65 -1.52
CA ALA A 407 24.88 -20.01 -0.96
C ALA A 407 24.51 -19.13 0.25
N ASP A 408 25.47 -18.89 1.14
CA ASP A 408 25.30 -18.03 2.33
C ASP A 408 24.96 -16.59 1.92
N ARG A 409 25.72 -15.99 1.01
CA ARG A 409 25.46 -14.63 0.50
C ARG A 409 24.14 -14.49 -0.26
N ALA A 410 23.74 -15.53 -0.99
CA ALA A 410 22.50 -15.59 -1.72
C ALA A 410 21.28 -15.93 -0.84
N GLY A 411 21.48 -16.20 0.45
CA GLY A 411 20.41 -16.55 1.39
C GLY A 411 19.78 -17.92 1.10
N ILE A 412 20.51 -18.83 0.41
CA ILE A 412 20.04 -20.18 0.08
C ILE A 412 20.15 -21.06 1.33
N ARG A 413 19.04 -21.71 1.69
CA ARG A 413 18.97 -22.45 2.94
C ARG A 413 19.72 -23.79 2.89
N PHE A 414 19.54 -24.57 1.84
CA PHE A 414 20.14 -25.88 1.74
C PHE A 414 21.20 -25.94 0.65
N VAL A 415 22.33 -26.57 0.97
CA VAL A 415 23.34 -26.91 -0.01
C VAL A 415 23.45 -28.44 -0.09
N VAL A 416 23.25 -28.93 -1.28
CA VAL A 416 23.31 -30.39 -1.58
C VAL A 416 24.64 -30.70 -2.23
N VAL A 417 25.35 -31.69 -1.64
CA VAL A 417 26.63 -32.21 -2.10
C VAL A 417 26.42 -33.63 -2.54
N LEU A 418 26.86 -33.94 -3.76
CA LEU A 418 26.78 -35.24 -4.35
C LEU A 418 28.18 -35.60 -4.89
N GLY A 419 29.04 -36.15 -4.04
CA GLY A 419 30.36 -36.62 -4.41
C GLY A 419 30.37 -38.06 -4.91
N PRO A 420 31.54 -38.59 -5.31
CA PRO A 420 31.68 -39.99 -5.77
C PRO A 420 31.20 -41.03 -4.74
N ASP A 421 31.43 -40.75 -3.45
CA ASP A 421 31.02 -41.63 -2.35
C ASP A 421 29.51 -41.66 -2.18
N GLU A 422 28.84 -40.48 -2.24
CA GLU A 422 27.40 -40.37 -2.16
C GLU A 422 26.73 -41.03 -3.37
N ILE A 423 27.29 -40.86 -4.57
CA ILE A 423 26.81 -41.55 -5.79
C ILE A 423 26.85 -43.04 -5.61
N ALA A 424 28.00 -43.58 -5.13
CA ALA A 424 28.19 -45.02 -4.95
C ALA A 424 27.25 -45.63 -3.90
N LYS A 425 26.89 -44.85 -2.86
CA LYS A 425 25.98 -45.25 -1.77
C LYS A 425 24.52 -45.01 -2.09
N GLY A 426 24.20 -44.25 -3.14
CA GLY A 426 22.84 -43.82 -3.43
C GLY A 426 22.29 -42.79 -2.42
N THR A 427 23.17 -42.05 -1.78
CA THR A 427 22.86 -41.01 -0.78
C THR A 427 23.19 -39.61 -1.29
N VAL A 428 22.83 -38.59 -0.52
CA VAL A 428 23.15 -37.19 -0.77
C VAL A 428 23.44 -36.49 0.56
N ALA A 429 24.54 -35.75 0.64
CA ALA A 429 24.84 -34.94 1.80
C ALA A 429 24.12 -33.58 1.67
N VAL A 430 23.39 -33.19 2.70
CA VAL A 430 22.64 -31.94 2.78
C VAL A 430 23.15 -31.09 3.94
N LYS A 431 23.52 -29.85 3.65
CA LYS A 431 23.85 -28.84 4.68
C LYS A 431 22.78 -27.83 4.83
N ASP A 432 22.18 -27.68 6.02
CA ASP A 432 21.32 -26.57 6.38
C ASP A 432 22.19 -25.36 6.78
N MET A 433 22.22 -24.33 5.93
CA MET A 433 23.04 -23.13 6.11
C MET A 433 22.60 -22.28 7.30
N ARG A 434 21.33 -22.42 7.74
CA ARG A 434 20.81 -21.70 8.92
C ARG A 434 21.15 -22.38 10.22
N LYS A 435 20.95 -23.70 10.29
CA LYS A 435 21.25 -24.50 11.48
C LYS A 435 22.75 -24.80 11.60
N GLN A 436 23.51 -24.60 10.52
CA GLN A 436 24.94 -25.04 10.39
C GLN A 436 25.13 -26.52 10.60
N ASP A 437 24.09 -27.31 10.36
CA ASP A 437 24.05 -28.75 10.50
C ASP A 437 24.16 -29.48 9.14
N GLN A 438 24.71 -30.66 9.13
CA GLN A 438 24.85 -31.47 7.93
C GLN A 438 24.38 -32.90 8.21
N PHE A 439 23.58 -33.45 7.30
CA PHE A 439 23.03 -34.78 7.39
C PHE A 439 23.07 -35.49 6.03
N GLU A 440 23.09 -36.81 6.04
CA GLU A 440 23.04 -37.64 4.85
C GLU A 440 21.63 -38.23 4.67
N VAL A 441 21.11 -38.24 3.44
CA VAL A 441 19.77 -38.72 3.12
C VAL A 441 19.85 -39.65 1.92
N PRO A 442 19.11 -40.78 1.90
CA PRO A 442 18.93 -41.57 0.69
C PRO A 442 18.35 -40.67 -0.42
N ARG A 443 18.91 -40.77 -1.64
CA ARG A 443 18.47 -39.91 -2.78
C ARG A 443 16.96 -40.01 -3.02
N ALA A 444 16.36 -41.19 -2.84
CA ALA A 444 14.91 -41.40 -3.01
C ALA A 444 14.05 -40.64 -1.97
N GLU A 445 14.59 -40.30 -0.80
CA GLU A 445 13.88 -39.61 0.28
C GLU A 445 14.19 -38.11 0.32
N LEU A 446 15.13 -37.61 -0.46
CA LEU A 446 15.63 -36.23 -0.42
C LEU A 446 14.49 -35.20 -0.55
N ILE A 447 13.61 -35.36 -1.55
CA ILE A 447 12.52 -34.43 -1.80
C ILE A 447 11.57 -34.38 -0.60
N LYS A 448 11.21 -35.53 -0.04
CA LYS A 448 10.33 -35.63 1.13
C LYS A 448 10.96 -34.93 2.34
N THR A 449 12.23 -35.22 2.61
CA THR A 449 12.98 -34.63 3.74
C THR A 449 13.05 -33.11 3.63
N LEU A 450 13.44 -32.61 2.45
CA LEU A 450 13.58 -31.17 2.23
C LEU A 450 12.23 -30.43 2.32
N ARG A 451 11.13 -31.02 1.85
CA ARG A 451 9.80 -30.45 2.00
C ARG A 451 9.41 -30.28 3.46
N VAL A 452 9.59 -31.31 4.28
CA VAL A 452 9.30 -31.23 5.72
C VAL A 452 10.11 -30.14 6.39
N GLU A 453 11.41 -30.04 6.10
CA GLU A 453 12.28 -29.00 6.65
C GLU A 453 11.90 -27.58 6.19
N LEU A 454 11.43 -27.43 4.95
CA LEU A 454 10.98 -26.16 4.39
C LEU A 454 9.63 -25.74 5.00
N GLU A 455 8.69 -26.67 5.16
CA GLU A 455 7.35 -26.41 5.76
C GLU A 455 7.48 -26.04 7.24
N GLN A 456 8.30 -26.73 8.01
CA GLN A 456 8.58 -26.39 9.41
C GLN A 456 9.12 -24.98 9.56
N ALA A 457 9.96 -24.53 8.63
CA ALA A 457 10.49 -23.18 8.65
C ALA A 457 9.45 -22.10 8.28
N ALA A 458 8.50 -22.44 7.40
CA ALA A 458 7.42 -21.55 7.03
C ALA A 458 6.37 -21.41 8.16
N ALA A 459 6.23 -22.45 8.99
CA ALA A 459 5.29 -22.47 10.12
C ALA A 459 5.82 -21.75 11.37
N MET A 460 7.12 -21.49 11.47
CA MET A 460 7.65 -20.68 12.58
C MET A 460 7.18 -19.24 12.45
N PRO A 461 6.53 -18.68 13.50
CA PRO A 461 6.17 -17.27 13.47
C PRO A 461 7.43 -16.45 13.18
N ARG A 462 7.30 -15.46 12.29
CA ARG A 462 8.36 -14.46 12.07
C ARG A 462 8.58 -13.77 13.43
N ALA A 463 9.55 -14.28 14.19
CA ALA A 463 9.83 -13.76 15.51
C ALA A 463 10.22 -12.30 15.37
N GLY A 464 9.33 -11.43 15.81
CA GLY A 464 9.68 -10.06 16.15
C GLY A 464 10.80 -10.15 17.21
N ARG A 465 11.94 -9.58 16.95
CA ARG A 465 12.93 -9.36 17.99
C ARG A 465 12.33 -8.29 18.93
N GLY A 466 12.09 -8.68 20.19
CA GLY A 466 11.81 -7.76 21.26
C GLY A 466 12.97 -6.80 21.51
#